data_4d6a660d84258afd11d78cab1b575402
#
_entry.id   4d6a660d84258afd11d78cab1b575402
#
_cell.length_a   1.000
_cell.length_b   1.000
_cell.length_c   1.000
_cell.angle_alpha   90.00
_cell.angle_beta   90.00
_cell.angle_gamma   90.00
#
_symmetry.space_group_name_H-M   'P 1'
#
loop_
_entity.id
_entity.type
_entity.pdbx_description
1 polymer ?
#
loop_
_entity_poly.entity_id
_entity_poly.type
_entity_poly.pdbx_seq_one_letter_code
_entity_poly.pdbx_strand_id
1 'polypeptide(L)'
;FLINKSLAYPCKCSRKDLSKFKVGTLGVIYPGTCRNLKNSTNNAYRILTNSKKIEFLDQIQGHYSQKLECESGDFIILRRDGLIAYNLAVVVDDEKQGVTEVIRGFDLLSSTPRQIWIQRLLNYNTPNYIHVPIITYENGIKLSKLNGATGISQNYISETIFLALEHLHQNPPKELISATISDIWSWATENWSIEKLRGNNKIVYKK
;
A
#
# COMPACT_ATOMS: atom_id res chain seq x y z
N PHE A 1 -22.01 -7.21 6.51
CA PHE A 1 -22.58 -6.30 5.51
C PHE A 1 -22.28 -6.78 4.09
N LEU A 2 -21.02 -6.84 3.64
CA LEU A 2 -20.64 -7.17 2.26
C LEU A 2 -21.24 -8.52 1.78
N ILE A 3 -21.21 -9.55 2.62
CA ILE A 3 -21.79 -10.87 2.32
C ILE A 3 -23.34 -10.77 2.16
N ASN A 4 -24.00 -10.11 3.12
CA ASN A 4 -25.46 -9.97 3.12
C ASN A 4 -25.98 -9.14 1.93
N LYS A 5 -25.16 -8.24 1.41
CA LYS A 5 -25.47 -7.45 0.20
C LYS A 5 -25.02 -8.12 -1.10
N SER A 6 -24.55 -9.37 -1.04
CA SER A 6 -24.02 -10.11 -2.20
C SER A 6 -22.86 -9.38 -2.92
N LEU A 7 -22.13 -8.51 -2.19
CA LEU A 7 -20.95 -7.82 -2.66
C LEU A 7 -19.67 -8.65 -2.42
N ALA A 8 -19.78 -9.72 -1.64
CA ALA A 8 -18.74 -10.71 -1.40
C ALA A 8 -19.33 -12.11 -1.45
N TYR A 9 -18.55 -13.08 -1.88
CA TYR A 9 -18.96 -14.46 -2.08
C TYR A 9 -17.89 -15.47 -1.63
N PRO A 10 -18.26 -16.71 -1.25
CA PRO A 10 -17.32 -17.73 -0.83
C PRO A 10 -16.46 -18.23 -2.00
N CYS A 11 -15.20 -18.53 -1.74
CA CYS A 11 -14.24 -19.05 -2.72
C CYS A 11 -13.47 -20.24 -2.18
N LYS A 12 -13.55 -21.38 -2.86
CA LYS A 12 -12.85 -22.62 -2.51
C LYS A 12 -11.51 -22.82 -3.22
N CYS A 13 -11.16 -21.95 -4.17
CA CYS A 13 -9.93 -22.11 -4.95
C CYS A 13 -8.69 -22.08 -4.05
N SER A 14 -7.80 -23.06 -4.25
CA SER A 14 -6.48 -23.10 -3.68
C SER A 14 -5.48 -22.28 -4.52
N ARG A 15 -4.26 -22.04 -3.99
CA ARG A 15 -3.17 -21.41 -4.77
C ARG A 15 -2.84 -22.23 -6.01
N LYS A 16 -2.87 -23.56 -5.92
CA LYS A 16 -2.62 -24.48 -7.03
C LYS A 16 -3.65 -24.33 -8.13
N ASP A 17 -4.95 -24.21 -7.78
CA ASP A 17 -6.02 -23.99 -8.77
C ASP A 17 -5.83 -22.68 -9.54
N LEU A 18 -5.25 -21.69 -8.90
CA LEU A 18 -5.06 -20.36 -9.46
C LEU A 18 -3.73 -20.20 -10.23
N SER A 19 -2.74 -21.10 -10.06
CA SER A 19 -1.41 -20.94 -10.64
C SER A 19 -1.38 -20.92 -12.19
N LYS A 20 -2.42 -21.44 -12.83
CA LYS A 20 -2.58 -21.49 -14.31
C LYS A 20 -3.11 -20.19 -14.91
N PHE A 21 -3.55 -19.24 -14.09
CA PHE A 21 -4.13 -18.00 -14.60
C PHE A 21 -3.08 -16.89 -14.71
N LYS A 22 -3.42 -15.86 -15.48
CA LYS A 22 -2.55 -14.71 -15.72
C LYS A 22 -2.15 -14.03 -14.41
N VAL A 23 -0.88 -13.65 -14.31
CA VAL A 23 -0.34 -12.88 -13.19
C VAL A 23 -0.35 -11.39 -13.56
N GLY A 24 -0.94 -10.57 -12.71
CA GLY A 24 -0.92 -9.10 -12.79
C GLY A 24 0.03 -8.52 -11.73
N THR A 25 0.04 -7.22 -11.60
CA THR A 25 0.89 -6.47 -10.65
C THR A 25 0.69 -6.91 -9.19
N LEU A 26 -0.52 -7.30 -8.83
CA LEU A 26 -0.90 -7.70 -7.46
C LEU A 26 -1.07 -9.22 -7.28
N GLY A 27 -0.41 -10.00 -8.11
CA GLY A 27 -0.49 -11.46 -8.11
C GLY A 27 -1.46 -11.99 -9.17
N VAL A 28 -1.96 -13.21 -8.97
CA VAL A 28 -2.83 -13.87 -9.94
C VAL A 28 -4.15 -13.10 -10.10
N ILE A 29 -4.50 -12.79 -11.36
CA ILE A 29 -5.80 -12.20 -11.70
C ILE A 29 -6.86 -13.27 -11.55
N TYR A 30 -7.77 -13.09 -10.61
CA TYR A 30 -8.80 -14.07 -10.32
C TYR A 30 -9.90 -14.06 -11.39
N PRO A 31 -10.19 -15.18 -12.04
CA PRO A 31 -11.10 -15.24 -13.19
C PRO A 31 -12.62 -15.28 -12.82
N GLY A 32 -12.96 -15.16 -11.53
CA GLY A 32 -14.37 -15.20 -11.10
C GLY A 32 -14.97 -16.61 -10.95
N THR A 33 -14.18 -17.66 -10.95
CA THR A 33 -14.63 -19.08 -10.96
C THR A 33 -15.70 -19.40 -9.90
N CYS A 34 -15.65 -18.78 -8.72
CA CYS A 34 -16.59 -19.06 -7.64
C CYS A 34 -17.70 -18.00 -7.48
N ARG A 35 -17.85 -17.05 -8.39
CA ARG A 35 -18.87 -15.97 -8.28
C ARG A 35 -20.29 -16.49 -8.02
N ASN A 36 -20.63 -17.67 -8.57
CA ASN A 36 -21.94 -18.30 -8.42
C ASN A 36 -21.99 -19.34 -7.29
N LEU A 37 -20.93 -19.49 -6.50
CA LEU A 37 -20.92 -20.44 -5.40
C LEU A 37 -21.78 -19.94 -4.25
N LYS A 38 -22.79 -20.71 -3.85
CA LYS A 38 -23.69 -20.40 -2.73
C LYS A 38 -23.38 -21.33 -1.55
N ASN A 39 -23.55 -20.80 -0.34
CA ASN A 39 -23.62 -21.55 0.93
C ASN A 39 -22.56 -22.66 1.08
N SER A 40 -21.30 -22.27 1.17
CA SER A 40 -20.21 -23.20 1.42
C SER A 40 -19.49 -22.82 2.71
N THR A 41 -19.24 -23.78 3.57
CA THR A 41 -18.52 -23.61 4.84
C THR A 41 -17.01 -23.70 4.63
N ASN A 42 -16.23 -23.11 5.53
CA ASN A 42 -14.77 -23.21 5.54
C ASN A 42 -14.08 -22.69 4.27
N ASN A 43 -14.55 -21.53 3.77
CA ASN A 43 -14.02 -20.89 2.56
C ASN A 43 -13.39 -19.54 2.86
N ALA A 44 -12.50 -19.12 1.96
CA ALA A 44 -12.17 -17.69 1.85
C ALA A 44 -13.36 -16.92 1.25
N TYR A 45 -13.44 -15.62 1.52
CA TYR A 45 -14.39 -14.74 0.86
C TYR A 45 -13.68 -13.74 -0.02
N ARG A 46 -14.22 -13.57 -1.23
CA ARG A 46 -13.74 -12.56 -2.18
C ARG A 46 -14.76 -11.45 -2.33
N ILE A 47 -14.28 -10.24 -2.44
CA ILE A 47 -15.09 -9.09 -2.82
C ILE A 47 -15.29 -9.09 -4.34
N LEU A 48 -16.49 -8.77 -4.77
CA LEU A 48 -16.85 -8.69 -6.19
C LEU A 48 -16.29 -7.37 -6.76
N THR A 49 -15.55 -7.46 -7.85
CA THR A 49 -15.08 -6.30 -8.63
C THR A 49 -15.91 -6.15 -9.91
N ASN A 50 -15.80 -5.00 -10.54
CA ASN A 50 -16.42 -4.70 -11.83
C ASN A 50 -15.43 -4.02 -12.79
N SER A 51 -15.88 -3.74 -14.01
CA SER A 51 -15.10 -3.15 -15.08
C SER A 51 -14.87 -1.64 -14.93
N LYS A 52 -15.44 -0.99 -13.91
CA LYS A 52 -15.27 0.46 -13.70
C LYS A 52 -13.84 0.75 -13.28
N LYS A 53 -13.31 1.81 -13.85
CA LYS A 53 -11.99 2.33 -13.53
C LYS A 53 -12.00 2.96 -12.13
N ILE A 54 -11.01 2.62 -11.32
CA ILE A 54 -10.73 3.30 -10.06
C ILE A 54 -9.61 4.30 -10.34
N GLU A 55 -9.87 5.56 -10.07
CA GLU A 55 -8.94 6.65 -10.28
C GLU A 55 -8.81 7.46 -9.00
N PHE A 56 -7.60 7.91 -8.72
CA PHE A 56 -7.30 8.84 -7.62
C PHE A 56 -6.04 9.66 -7.96
N LEU A 57 -5.90 10.79 -7.28
CA LEU A 57 -4.71 11.62 -7.36
C LEU A 57 -3.85 11.34 -6.12
N ASP A 58 -2.63 10.85 -6.35
CA ASP A 58 -1.61 10.75 -5.33
C ASP A 58 -0.78 12.03 -5.30
N GLN A 59 -0.49 12.55 -4.12
CA GLN A 59 0.17 13.87 -4.02
C GLN A 59 1.63 13.85 -4.51
N ILE A 60 2.30 12.70 -4.51
CA ILE A 60 3.68 12.54 -5.01
C ILE A 60 3.68 11.88 -6.40
N GLN A 61 2.93 10.78 -6.56
CA GLN A 61 2.98 9.96 -7.77
C GLN A 61 2.05 10.44 -8.88
N GLY A 62 1.20 11.45 -8.58
CA GLY A 62 0.27 12.01 -9.55
C GLY A 62 -0.96 11.14 -9.80
N HIS A 63 -1.54 11.24 -10.98
CA HIS A 63 -2.76 10.53 -11.34
C HIS A 63 -2.49 9.02 -11.50
N TYR A 64 -3.24 8.21 -10.75
CA TYR A 64 -3.20 6.75 -10.82
C TYR A 64 -4.57 6.17 -11.17
N SER A 65 -4.58 5.17 -12.02
CA SER A 65 -5.83 4.52 -12.39
C SER A 65 -5.67 3.01 -12.60
N GLN A 66 -6.69 2.23 -12.27
CA GLN A 66 -6.69 0.78 -12.42
C GLN A 66 -8.09 0.24 -12.68
N LYS A 67 -8.19 -0.78 -13.55
CA LYS A 67 -9.41 -1.59 -13.73
C LYS A 67 -9.24 -2.88 -12.93
N LEU A 68 -9.84 -2.94 -11.74
CA LEU A 68 -9.65 -4.06 -10.82
C LEU A 68 -10.02 -5.41 -11.44
N GLU A 69 -11.12 -5.49 -12.19
CA GLU A 69 -11.56 -6.74 -12.81
C GLU A 69 -10.52 -7.36 -13.73
N CYS A 70 -9.80 -6.52 -14.51
CA CYS A 70 -8.82 -6.98 -15.50
C CYS A 70 -7.39 -7.12 -14.94
N GLU A 71 -7.07 -6.42 -13.84
CA GLU A 71 -5.71 -6.30 -13.36
C GLU A 71 -5.44 -7.06 -12.04
N SER A 72 -6.50 -7.32 -11.27
CA SER A 72 -6.40 -8.10 -10.03
C SER A 72 -7.50 -9.15 -9.88
N GLY A 73 -8.62 -8.98 -10.56
CA GLY A 73 -9.83 -9.75 -10.33
C GLY A 73 -10.42 -9.54 -8.94
N ASP A 74 -11.38 -10.36 -8.59
CA ASP A 74 -11.98 -10.36 -7.25
C ASP A 74 -10.92 -10.81 -6.22
N PHE A 75 -10.73 -10.02 -5.19
CA PHE A 75 -9.65 -10.25 -4.22
C PHE A 75 -10.19 -10.69 -2.85
N ILE A 76 -9.36 -11.41 -2.10
CA ILE A 76 -9.72 -11.97 -0.80
C ILE A 76 -9.86 -10.84 0.23
N ILE A 77 -10.97 -10.87 0.99
CA ILE A 77 -11.24 -10.00 2.14
C ILE A 77 -11.33 -10.77 3.45
N LEU A 78 -11.64 -12.07 3.40
CA LEU A 78 -11.59 -12.99 4.54
C LEU A 78 -10.88 -14.26 4.10
N ARG A 79 -9.87 -14.65 4.84
CA ARG A 79 -9.06 -15.84 4.57
C ARG A 79 -9.79 -17.09 5.10
N ARG A 80 -9.41 -18.27 4.58
CA ARG A 80 -9.98 -19.55 5.01
C ARG A 80 -9.72 -19.85 6.49
N ASP A 81 -8.61 -19.37 7.04
CA ASP A 81 -8.24 -19.49 8.45
C ASP A 81 -8.99 -18.50 9.38
N GLY A 82 -9.97 -17.76 8.86
CA GLY A 82 -10.79 -16.80 9.59
C GLY A 82 -10.15 -15.41 9.76
N LEU A 83 -8.91 -15.20 9.28
CA LEU A 83 -8.26 -13.89 9.38
C LEU A 83 -8.78 -12.93 8.31
N ILE A 84 -9.06 -11.72 8.73
CA ILE A 84 -9.40 -10.61 7.82
C ILE A 84 -8.17 -10.26 6.97
N ALA A 85 -8.38 -10.07 5.66
CA ALA A 85 -7.31 -9.65 4.76
C ALA A 85 -6.97 -8.16 4.95
N TYR A 86 -5.69 -7.83 4.79
CA TYR A 86 -5.14 -6.49 5.02
C TYR A 86 -5.97 -5.34 4.42
N ASN A 87 -6.37 -5.45 3.15
CA ASN A 87 -7.09 -4.36 2.49
C ASN A 87 -8.46 -4.05 3.14
N LEU A 88 -9.15 -5.06 3.69
CA LEU A 88 -10.40 -4.82 4.41
C LEU A 88 -10.12 -4.28 5.82
N ALA A 89 -9.14 -4.86 6.52
CA ALA A 89 -8.81 -4.44 7.88
C ALA A 89 -8.42 -2.96 7.91
N VAL A 90 -7.45 -2.55 7.08
CA VAL A 90 -6.95 -1.17 7.07
C VAL A 90 -8.05 -0.16 6.71
N VAL A 91 -8.92 -0.47 5.74
CA VAL A 91 -10.02 0.43 5.36
C VAL A 91 -11.02 0.65 6.50
N VAL A 92 -11.34 -0.41 7.24
CA VAL A 92 -12.29 -0.32 8.37
C VAL A 92 -11.65 0.38 9.57
N ASP A 93 -10.37 0.12 9.82
CA ASP A 93 -9.64 0.73 10.93
C ASP A 93 -9.39 2.22 10.68
N ASP A 94 -8.97 2.60 9.46
CA ASP A 94 -8.75 3.98 9.05
C ASP A 94 -10.06 4.81 9.19
N GLU A 95 -11.18 4.30 8.70
CA GLU A 95 -12.49 4.99 8.85
C GLU A 95 -12.88 5.17 10.31
N LYS A 96 -12.73 4.13 11.14
CA LYS A 96 -13.06 4.21 12.58
C LYS A 96 -12.17 5.16 13.35
N GLN A 97 -10.91 5.32 12.93
CA GLN A 97 -9.94 6.21 13.55
C GLN A 97 -10.03 7.64 12.98
N GLY A 98 -10.86 7.87 11.97
CA GLY A 98 -11.01 9.17 11.33
C GLY A 98 -9.78 9.60 10.52
N VAL A 99 -9.06 8.64 9.92
CA VAL A 99 -7.88 8.91 9.09
C VAL A 99 -8.30 9.65 7.83
N THR A 100 -7.76 10.83 7.62
CA THR A 100 -8.01 11.67 6.45
C THR A 100 -6.87 11.68 5.45
N GLU A 101 -5.67 11.28 5.87
CA GLU A 101 -4.47 11.24 5.04
C GLU A 101 -3.69 9.95 5.30
N VAL A 102 -3.29 9.26 4.22
CA VAL A 102 -2.50 8.02 4.26
C VAL A 102 -1.15 8.26 3.61
N ILE A 103 -0.10 8.30 4.44
CA ILE A 103 1.30 8.42 3.98
C ILE A 103 1.97 7.06 4.13
N ARG A 104 2.48 6.50 3.03
CA ARG A 104 3.10 5.17 3.03
C ARG A 104 4.06 4.95 1.86
N GLY A 105 4.77 3.83 1.83
CA GLY A 105 5.70 3.52 0.75
C GLY A 105 5.03 3.26 -0.60
N PHE A 106 5.72 3.61 -1.68
CA PHE A 106 5.29 3.41 -3.07
C PHE A 106 4.89 1.98 -3.40
N ASP A 107 5.45 0.99 -2.73
CA ASP A 107 5.13 -0.43 -2.93
C ASP A 107 3.65 -0.78 -2.64
N LEU A 108 2.92 0.10 -1.95
CA LEU A 108 1.49 -0.04 -1.70
C LEU A 108 0.59 0.75 -2.66
N LEU A 109 1.15 1.53 -3.58
CA LEU A 109 0.38 2.33 -4.55
C LEU A 109 -0.62 1.47 -5.33
N SER A 110 -0.18 0.34 -5.87
CA SER A 110 -1.02 -0.57 -6.63
C SER A 110 -2.13 -1.26 -5.81
N SER A 111 -2.02 -1.27 -4.47
CA SER A 111 -3.05 -1.79 -3.58
C SER A 111 -4.16 -0.76 -3.29
N THR A 112 -3.90 0.53 -3.46
CA THR A 112 -4.81 1.63 -3.16
C THR A 112 -6.16 1.51 -3.89
N PRO A 113 -6.24 1.14 -5.17
CA PRO A 113 -7.54 0.95 -5.84
C PRO A 113 -8.42 -0.13 -5.19
N ARG A 114 -7.84 -1.18 -4.61
CA ARG A 114 -8.59 -2.20 -3.86
C ARG A 114 -9.22 -1.61 -2.59
N GLN A 115 -8.49 -0.74 -1.90
CA GLN A 115 -8.96 -0.05 -0.69
C GLN A 115 -10.04 0.96 -1.04
N ILE A 116 -9.85 1.78 -2.08
CA ILE A 116 -10.89 2.71 -2.58
C ILE A 116 -12.15 1.95 -3.00
N TRP A 117 -12.01 0.76 -3.60
CA TRP A 117 -13.16 -0.07 -3.95
C TRP A 117 -13.95 -0.50 -2.73
N ILE A 118 -13.26 -0.96 -1.67
CA ILE A 118 -13.90 -1.32 -0.40
C ILE A 118 -14.58 -0.12 0.23
N GLN A 119 -13.91 1.05 0.28
CA GLN A 119 -14.48 2.30 0.80
C GLN A 119 -15.79 2.64 0.09
N ARG A 120 -15.82 2.59 -1.24
CA ARG A 120 -17.03 2.85 -2.04
C ARG A 120 -18.16 1.88 -1.74
N LEU A 121 -17.87 0.58 -1.59
CA LEU A 121 -18.87 -0.44 -1.27
C LEU A 121 -19.42 -0.32 0.16
N LEU A 122 -18.62 0.21 1.08
CA LEU A 122 -19.00 0.46 2.48
C LEU A 122 -19.58 1.86 2.70
N ASN A 123 -19.58 2.71 1.66
CA ASN A 123 -19.95 4.13 1.73
C ASN A 123 -19.09 4.91 2.75
N TYR A 124 -17.79 4.63 2.79
CA TYR A 124 -16.79 5.32 3.57
C TYR A 124 -16.12 6.43 2.76
N ASN A 125 -15.56 7.41 3.47
CA ASN A 125 -14.76 8.45 2.84
C ASN A 125 -13.45 7.88 2.27
N THR A 126 -12.97 8.46 1.17
CA THR A 126 -11.66 8.13 0.63
C THR A 126 -10.65 9.16 1.16
N PRO A 127 -9.62 8.74 1.92
CA PRO A 127 -8.58 9.65 2.41
C PRO A 127 -7.71 10.15 1.25
N ASN A 128 -6.94 11.20 1.50
CA ASN A 128 -5.85 11.62 0.63
C ASN A 128 -4.71 10.59 0.69
N TYR A 129 -4.11 10.29 -0.45
CA TYR A 129 -3.00 9.33 -0.52
C TYR A 129 -1.70 10.00 -0.91
N ILE A 130 -0.63 9.61 -0.21
CA ILE A 130 0.73 10.09 -0.42
C ILE A 130 1.66 8.86 -0.42
N HIS A 131 2.17 8.47 -1.57
CA HIS A 131 3.09 7.34 -1.66
C HIS A 131 4.52 7.85 -1.82
N VAL A 132 5.28 7.80 -0.72
CA VAL A 132 6.69 8.19 -0.69
C VAL A 132 7.57 7.16 -1.40
N PRO A 133 8.72 7.57 -1.97
CA PRO A 133 9.66 6.64 -2.59
C PRO A 133 10.09 5.53 -1.64
N ILE A 134 10.34 4.34 -2.18
CA ILE A 134 10.98 3.24 -1.44
C ILE A 134 12.47 3.24 -1.70
N ILE A 135 13.25 2.84 -0.70
CA ILE A 135 14.69 2.65 -0.85
C ILE A 135 14.94 1.25 -1.43
N THR A 136 15.76 1.17 -2.46
CA THR A 136 16.12 -0.08 -3.14
C THR A 136 17.63 -0.23 -3.23
N TYR A 137 18.11 -1.46 -3.35
CA TYR A 137 19.46 -1.72 -3.85
C TYR A 137 19.57 -1.37 -5.34
N GLU A 138 20.79 -1.33 -5.89
CA GLU A 138 21.03 -1.05 -7.32
C GLU A 138 20.30 -2.03 -8.26
N ASN A 139 20.11 -3.26 -7.83
CA ASN A 139 19.35 -4.29 -8.56
C ASN A 139 17.82 -4.09 -8.49
N GLY A 140 17.34 -3.00 -7.87
CA GLY A 140 15.91 -2.66 -7.74
C GLY A 140 15.17 -3.42 -6.64
N ILE A 141 15.83 -4.30 -5.88
CA ILE A 141 15.21 -5.00 -4.75
C ILE A 141 15.04 -4.02 -3.59
N LYS A 142 13.85 -4.00 -2.97
CA LYS A 142 13.54 -3.13 -1.82
C LYS A 142 14.51 -3.40 -0.66
N LEU A 143 15.05 -2.34 -0.09
CA LEU A 143 15.82 -2.40 1.17
C LEU A 143 14.87 -2.79 2.31
N SER A 144 14.98 -4.01 2.81
CA SER A 144 14.10 -4.53 3.86
C SER A 144 14.81 -5.60 4.69
N LYS A 145 14.28 -5.92 5.87
CA LYS A 145 14.78 -7.01 6.73
C LYS A 145 14.83 -8.34 5.99
N LEU A 146 13.85 -8.63 5.15
CA LEU A 146 13.79 -9.87 4.35
C LEU A 146 14.91 -9.96 3.32
N ASN A 147 15.47 -8.83 2.90
CA ASN A 147 16.53 -8.71 1.90
C ASN A 147 17.88 -8.33 2.53
N GLY A 148 18.07 -8.60 3.83
CA GLY A 148 19.35 -8.43 4.52
C GLY A 148 19.70 -7.00 4.93
N ALA A 149 18.74 -6.09 4.98
CA ALA A 149 18.98 -4.74 5.50
C ALA A 149 19.30 -4.78 7.00
N THR A 150 20.36 -4.07 7.39
CA THR A 150 20.72 -3.87 8.80
C THR A 150 19.63 -3.04 9.49
N GLY A 151 19.30 -3.39 10.73
CA GLY A 151 18.37 -2.62 11.54
C GLY A 151 18.92 -1.23 11.87
N ILE A 152 18.03 -0.29 12.15
CA ILE A 152 18.38 1.06 12.60
C ILE A 152 19.02 0.96 13.99
N SER A 153 20.21 1.55 14.14
CA SER A 153 20.91 1.60 15.43
C SER A 153 20.41 2.79 16.26
N GLN A 154 20.13 2.52 17.53
CA GLN A 154 19.76 3.59 18.48
C GLN A 154 20.91 4.53 18.81
N ASN A 155 22.15 4.16 18.49
CA ASN A 155 23.34 4.99 18.77
C ASN A 155 23.56 6.11 17.73
N TYR A 156 22.85 6.05 16.58
CA TYR A 156 23.04 6.96 15.44
C TYR A 156 21.73 7.55 14.97
N ILE A 157 20.86 7.98 15.90
CA ILE A 157 19.51 8.44 15.55
C ILE A 157 19.56 9.72 14.72
N SER A 158 20.35 10.72 15.12
CA SER A 158 20.49 11.99 14.39
C SER A 158 20.98 11.76 12.96
N GLU A 159 22.03 10.96 12.79
CA GLU A 159 22.56 10.59 11.46
C GLU A 159 21.48 9.84 10.63
N THR A 160 20.72 8.96 11.26
CA THR A 160 19.65 8.20 10.58
C THR A 160 18.54 9.12 10.08
N ILE A 161 18.12 10.10 10.89
CA ILE A 161 17.10 11.08 10.49
C ILE A 161 17.65 11.98 9.39
N PHE A 162 18.90 12.45 9.52
CA PHE A 162 19.58 13.24 8.50
C PHE A 162 19.61 12.51 7.16
N LEU A 163 20.05 11.24 7.12
CA LEU A 163 20.09 10.41 5.92
C LEU A 163 18.68 10.17 5.33
N ALA A 164 17.67 10.02 6.20
CA ALA A 164 16.29 9.90 5.72
C ALA A 164 15.83 11.18 5.00
N LEU A 165 16.16 12.36 5.53
CA LEU A 165 15.88 13.64 4.89
C LEU A 165 16.65 13.81 3.57
N GLU A 166 17.91 13.38 3.48
CA GLU A 166 18.65 13.35 2.22
C GLU A 166 17.99 12.44 1.19
N HIS A 167 17.64 11.20 1.57
CA HIS A 167 16.94 10.27 0.69
C HIS A 167 15.58 10.81 0.24
N LEU A 168 14.90 11.58 1.09
CA LEU A 168 13.67 12.28 0.72
C LEU A 168 13.94 13.61 -0.02
N HIS A 169 15.16 13.83 -0.51
CA HIS A 169 15.56 15.01 -1.30
C HIS A 169 15.31 16.36 -0.61
N GLN A 170 15.26 16.36 0.73
CA GLN A 170 15.02 17.60 1.47
C GLN A 170 16.26 18.51 1.53
N ASN A 171 17.46 17.96 1.26
CA ASN A 171 18.74 18.66 1.27
C ASN A 171 19.07 19.34 2.62
N PRO A 172 19.10 18.58 3.73
CA PRO A 172 19.43 19.14 5.03
C PRO A 172 20.85 19.71 5.04
N PRO A 173 21.10 20.85 5.73
CA PRO A 173 22.46 21.36 5.93
C PRO A 173 23.32 20.32 6.65
N LYS A 174 24.61 20.20 6.27
CA LYS A 174 25.50 19.16 6.79
C LYS A 174 25.71 19.23 8.31
N GLU A 175 25.59 20.42 8.87
CA GLU A 175 25.70 20.68 10.30
C GLU A 175 24.67 19.93 11.12
N LEU A 176 23.52 19.61 10.52
CA LEU A 176 22.46 18.85 11.19
C LEU A 176 22.81 17.38 11.45
N ILE A 177 23.84 16.82 10.83
CA ILE A 177 24.23 15.42 11.06
C ILE A 177 24.63 15.15 12.51
N SER A 178 25.17 16.16 13.20
CA SER A 178 25.58 16.13 14.61
C SER A 178 24.67 16.92 15.54
N ALA A 179 23.58 17.45 15.02
CA ALA A 179 22.62 18.24 15.80
C ALA A 179 21.72 17.35 16.70
N THR A 180 21.01 17.99 17.62
CA THR A 180 20.01 17.27 18.41
C THR A 180 18.83 16.82 17.54
N ILE A 181 18.15 15.77 17.99
CA ILE A 181 16.94 15.27 17.29
C ILE A 181 15.89 16.39 17.17
N SER A 182 15.76 17.22 18.22
CA SER A 182 14.82 18.36 18.23
C SER A 182 15.16 19.38 17.14
N ASP A 183 16.44 19.72 16.98
CA ASP A 183 16.89 20.70 15.98
C ASP A 183 16.65 20.16 14.56
N ILE A 184 16.93 18.87 14.33
CA ILE A 184 16.68 18.23 13.03
C ILE A 184 15.18 18.27 12.69
N TRP A 185 14.29 17.94 13.63
CA TRP A 185 12.85 17.99 13.41
C TRP A 185 12.32 19.41 13.22
N SER A 186 12.82 20.39 13.96
CA SER A 186 12.45 21.79 13.77
C SER A 186 12.80 22.24 12.35
N TRP A 187 14.04 22.00 11.93
CA TRP A 187 14.47 22.31 10.57
C TRP A 187 13.62 21.57 9.52
N ALA A 188 13.41 20.28 9.70
CA ALA A 188 12.66 19.48 8.76
C ALA A 188 11.21 19.98 8.59
N THR A 189 10.56 20.36 9.69
CA THR A 189 9.18 20.87 9.66
C THR A 189 9.10 22.22 8.92
N GLU A 190 10.06 23.10 9.13
CA GLU A 190 10.11 24.43 8.50
C GLU A 190 10.49 24.38 7.01
N ASN A 191 11.33 23.42 6.61
CA ASN A 191 11.92 23.35 5.27
C ASN A 191 11.38 22.21 4.40
N TRP A 192 10.37 21.48 4.88
CA TRP A 192 9.78 20.36 4.12
C TRP A 192 9.15 20.81 2.81
N SER A 193 9.46 20.10 1.74
CA SER A 193 8.84 20.30 0.44
C SER A 193 8.47 18.98 -0.22
N ILE A 194 7.17 18.71 -0.33
CA ILE A 194 6.65 17.53 -1.02
C ILE A 194 6.96 17.56 -2.52
N GLU A 195 7.10 18.77 -3.09
CA GLU A 195 7.40 18.97 -4.52
C GLU A 195 8.71 18.29 -4.94
N LYS A 196 9.69 18.23 -4.03
CA LYS A 196 10.98 17.57 -4.27
C LYS A 196 10.85 16.06 -4.47
N LEU A 197 9.71 15.46 -4.10
CA LEU A 197 9.43 14.03 -4.23
C LEU A 197 8.61 13.69 -5.46
N ARG A 198 8.05 14.68 -6.17
CA ARG A 198 7.14 14.43 -7.29
C ARG A 198 7.74 13.49 -8.34
N GLY A 199 6.99 12.45 -8.68
CA GLY A 199 7.37 11.45 -9.67
C GLY A 199 8.48 10.49 -9.23
N ASN A 200 9.06 10.68 -8.05
CA ASN A 200 10.07 9.78 -7.51
C ASN A 200 9.40 8.58 -6.82
N ASN A 201 9.61 7.40 -7.35
CA ASN A 201 9.04 6.18 -6.80
C ASN A 201 10.08 5.28 -6.10
N LYS A 202 11.36 5.47 -6.41
CA LYS A 202 12.48 4.68 -5.87
C LYS A 202 13.70 5.57 -5.64
N ILE A 203 14.44 5.26 -4.60
CA ILE A 203 15.73 5.86 -4.28
C ILE A 203 16.73 4.72 -4.15
N VAL A 204 17.82 4.80 -4.89
CA VAL A 204 18.88 3.77 -4.83
C VAL A 204 19.76 4.03 -3.61
N TYR A 205 19.84 3.03 -2.73
CA TYR A 205 20.75 3.05 -1.59
C TYR A 205 22.20 2.96 -2.09
N LYS A 206 22.96 4.01 -1.86
CA LYS A 206 24.41 4.02 -2.08
C LYS A 206 25.08 3.73 -0.73
N LYS A 207 25.91 2.70 -0.70
CA LYS A 207 26.77 2.39 0.47
C LYS A 207 27.81 3.45 0.68
#